data_0c539a48694a3258c832c08e2ceb54f2
#
_entry.id   0c539a48694a3258c832c08e2ceb54f2
#
_cell.length_a   1.000
_cell.length_b   1.000
_cell.length_c   1.000
_cell.angle_alpha   90.00
_cell.angle_beta   90.00
_cell.angle_gamma   90.00
#
_symmetry.space_group_name_H-M   'P 1'
#
loop_
_entity.id
_entity.type
_entity.pdbx_description
1 polymer ?
#
loop_
_entity_poly.entity_id
_entity_poly.type
_entity_poly.pdbx_seq_one_letter_code
_entity_poly.pdbx_strand_id
1 'polypeptide(L)'
;MRWAIIYARCRKVGQKKTSETDAIFKQLTKVLGEVKEDPSVLRLSMDAKASVLIGAYSRGGQNRIIVKAADHDFQPEAKVTPYCIFLPDHHRAYLYFTQSRVTSDFIADCLLDCWQQIQPDFPQVKTLLLQQDNGPENHSRRTQFMQRMVHIADHLQLTIQLAYYPPYHSKYNPVERFWGHLEQHWNGDLLDSLDTVLRFAQSMTWHQQHPVVTMVHKLYHKGVKLSQKAMALLEHRFERLPNLEKYFVLIRPLTPD
;
A
#
# COMPACT_ATOMS: atom_id res chain seq x y z
N MET A 1 -42.15 -3.54 33.52
CA MET A 1 -42.00 -3.28 32.09
C MET A 1 -40.62 -3.76 31.64
N ARG A 2 -40.55 -4.80 30.80
CA ARG A 2 -39.28 -5.28 30.20
C ARG A 2 -39.04 -4.50 28.92
N TRP A 3 -37.97 -3.70 28.87
CA TRP A 3 -37.55 -3.07 27.62
C TRP A 3 -36.90 -4.12 26.77
N ALA A 4 -37.52 -4.44 25.63
CA ALA A 4 -36.92 -5.28 24.61
C ALA A 4 -35.90 -4.43 23.82
N ILE A 5 -34.62 -4.71 23.97
CA ILE A 5 -33.58 -4.11 23.11
C ILE A 5 -33.69 -4.76 21.73
N ILE A 6 -34.21 -4.02 20.76
CA ILE A 6 -34.27 -4.46 19.36
C ILE A 6 -32.89 -4.23 18.75
N TYR A 7 -32.13 -5.29 18.55
CA TYR A 7 -30.90 -5.22 17.77
C TYR A 7 -31.23 -5.06 16.29
N ALA A 8 -31.15 -3.84 15.76
CA ALA A 8 -31.21 -3.61 14.34
C ALA A 8 -29.92 -4.13 13.68
N ARG A 9 -30.03 -5.14 12.83
CA ARG A 9 -28.89 -5.58 11.98
C ARG A 9 -28.50 -4.42 11.06
N CYS A 10 -27.26 -3.95 11.20
CA CYS A 10 -26.69 -2.98 10.28
C CYS A 10 -26.68 -3.59 8.86
N ARG A 11 -27.55 -3.12 7.98
CA ARG A 11 -27.54 -3.52 6.57
C ARG A 11 -26.30 -2.93 5.91
N LYS A 12 -25.42 -3.79 5.42
CA LYS A 12 -24.31 -3.34 4.55
C LYS A 12 -24.94 -2.69 3.31
N VAL A 13 -24.78 -1.38 3.20
CA VAL A 13 -25.14 -0.66 1.97
C VAL A 13 -24.24 -1.20 0.85
N GLY A 14 -24.82 -1.49 -0.31
CA GLY A 14 -24.07 -1.94 -1.48
C GLY A 14 -22.94 -0.95 -1.81
N GLN A 15 -21.78 -1.45 -2.24
CA GLN A 15 -20.65 -0.61 -2.60
C GLN A 15 -21.04 0.36 -3.72
N LYS A 16 -20.67 1.63 -3.57
CA LYS A 16 -20.85 2.63 -4.63
C LYS A 16 -20.03 2.20 -5.85
N LYS A 17 -20.72 1.91 -6.96
CA LYS A 17 -20.10 1.69 -8.25
C LYS A 17 -20.00 3.03 -9.00
N THR A 18 -18.85 3.27 -9.61
CA THR A 18 -18.69 4.29 -10.65
C THR A 18 -18.98 3.67 -12.02
N SER A 19 -19.22 4.47 -13.05
CA SER A 19 -19.42 3.99 -14.43
C SER A 19 -18.23 3.17 -14.95
N GLU A 20 -17.03 3.42 -14.44
CA GLU A 20 -15.77 2.77 -14.85
C GLU A 20 -15.49 1.48 -14.06
N THR A 21 -16.20 1.21 -12.95
CA THR A 21 -15.87 0.12 -12.00
C THR A 21 -15.76 -1.24 -12.67
N ASP A 22 -16.74 -1.62 -13.47
CA ASP A 22 -16.78 -2.95 -14.11
C ASP A 22 -15.69 -3.06 -15.20
N ALA A 23 -15.41 -1.98 -15.94
CA ALA A 23 -14.34 -1.93 -16.92
C ALA A 23 -12.94 -2.05 -16.27
N ILE A 24 -12.73 -1.39 -15.12
CA ILE A 24 -11.47 -1.49 -14.35
C ILE A 24 -11.25 -2.92 -13.87
N PHE A 25 -12.28 -3.57 -13.28
CA PHE A 25 -12.15 -4.96 -12.83
C PHE A 25 -11.91 -5.93 -13.98
N LYS A 26 -12.58 -5.74 -15.12
CA LYS A 26 -12.34 -6.54 -16.32
C LYS A 26 -10.87 -6.42 -16.79
N GLN A 27 -10.34 -5.20 -16.81
CA GLN A 27 -8.95 -4.97 -17.20
C GLN A 27 -7.96 -5.52 -16.15
N LEU A 28 -8.23 -5.36 -14.85
CA LEU A 28 -7.42 -5.97 -13.80
C LEU A 28 -7.37 -7.49 -13.95
N THR A 29 -8.51 -8.15 -14.20
CA THR A 29 -8.57 -9.60 -14.41
C THR A 29 -7.73 -10.02 -15.62
N LYS A 30 -7.80 -9.25 -16.72
CA LYS A 30 -7.00 -9.48 -17.92
C LYS A 30 -5.50 -9.39 -17.61
N VAL A 31 -5.06 -8.26 -17.03
CA VAL A 31 -3.65 -8.03 -16.68
C VAL A 31 -3.13 -9.11 -15.74
N LEU A 32 -3.91 -9.50 -14.71
CA LEU A 32 -3.52 -10.53 -13.77
C LEU A 32 -3.45 -11.93 -14.40
N GLY A 33 -4.31 -12.21 -15.39
CA GLY A 33 -4.23 -13.45 -16.17
C GLY A 33 -2.98 -13.53 -17.01
N GLU A 34 -2.61 -12.42 -17.67
CA GLU A 34 -1.39 -12.34 -18.49
C GLU A 34 -0.10 -12.48 -17.65
N VAL A 35 -0.10 -11.88 -16.45
CA VAL A 35 1.06 -11.87 -15.55
C VAL A 35 1.29 -13.22 -14.85
N LYS A 36 0.24 -13.99 -14.62
CA LYS A 36 0.31 -15.22 -13.82
C LYS A 36 1.32 -16.24 -14.36
N GLU A 37 1.54 -16.24 -15.65
CA GLU A 37 2.42 -17.21 -16.36
C GLU A 37 3.71 -16.56 -16.88
N ASP A 38 3.89 -15.26 -16.64
CA ASP A 38 5.06 -14.52 -17.11
C ASP A 38 6.06 -14.26 -15.98
N PRO A 39 7.16 -15.04 -15.90
CA PRO A 39 8.16 -14.86 -14.86
C PRO A 39 8.96 -13.55 -14.98
N SER A 40 8.84 -12.84 -16.11
CA SER A 40 9.47 -11.53 -16.28
C SER A 40 8.69 -10.40 -15.62
N VAL A 41 7.50 -10.67 -15.08
CA VAL A 41 6.67 -9.68 -14.38
C VAL A 41 6.55 -10.02 -12.92
N LEU A 42 6.96 -9.11 -12.06
CA LEU A 42 6.76 -9.23 -10.62
C LEU A 42 5.59 -8.35 -10.16
N ARG A 43 4.63 -8.98 -9.52
CA ARG A 43 3.45 -8.33 -8.99
C ARG A 43 3.65 -7.85 -7.57
N LEU A 44 3.40 -6.57 -7.32
CA LEU A 44 3.49 -5.92 -6.03
C LEU A 44 2.13 -5.28 -5.69
N SER A 45 1.61 -5.57 -4.49
CA SER A 45 0.41 -4.96 -3.93
C SER A 45 0.83 -3.97 -2.85
N MET A 46 0.45 -2.71 -2.99
CA MET A 46 0.99 -1.63 -2.16
C MET A 46 -0.14 -0.84 -1.53
N ASP A 47 0.02 -0.51 -0.24
CA ASP A 47 -0.95 0.32 0.47
C ASP A 47 -0.38 0.90 1.77
N ALA A 48 -0.95 2.03 2.22
CA ALA A 48 -0.71 2.64 3.51
C ALA A 48 -1.86 2.34 4.47
N LYS A 49 -1.54 1.76 5.62
CA LYS A 49 -2.53 1.58 6.69
C LYS A 49 -2.81 2.91 7.40
N ALA A 50 -3.97 3.00 8.03
CA ALA A 50 -4.26 4.09 8.98
C ALA A 50 -3.17 4.16 10.05
N SER A 51 -2.82 5.38 10.46
CA SER A 51 -1.79 5.61 11.49
C SER A 51 -2.17 4.90 12.79
N VAL A 52 -1.19 4.22 13.35
CA VAL A 52 -1.27 3.56 14.66
C VAL A 52 -0.92 4.58 15.73
N LEU A 53 -1.82 4.78 16.67
CA LEU A 53 -1.57 5.60 17.86
C LEU A 53 -0.68 4.82 18.83
N ILE A 54 0.37 5.45 19.30
CA ILE A 54 1.29 4.88 20.30
C ILE A 54 0.85 5.35 21.69
N GLY A 55 0.66 4.40 22.60
CA GLY A 55 0.20 4.66 23.95
C GLY A 55 -0.70 3.56 24.48
N ALA A 56 -1.24 3.76 25.69
CA ALA A 56 -2.11 2.80 26.36
C ALA A 56 -3.55 2.83 25.80
N TYR A 57 -3.71 2.75 24.48
CA TYR A 57 -5.01 2.79 23.80
C TYR A 57 -5.54 1.38 23.53
N SER A 58 -6.85 1.19 23.76
CA SER A 58 -7.51 -0.06 23.38
C SER A 58 -7.56 -0.22 21.86
N ARG A 59 -7.17 -1.38 21.38
CA ARG A 59 -7.32 -1.79 19.97
C ARG A 59 -8.46 -2.79 19.79
N GLY A 60 -9.27 -2.99 20.82
CA GLY A 60 -10.26 -4.08 20.85
C GLY A 60 -9.59 -5.44 21.03
N GLY A 61 -10.38 -6.52 20.88
CA GLY A 61 -9.91 -7.89 21.02
C GLY A 61 -9.87 -8.40 22.44
N GLN A 62 -9.22 -9.56 22.62
CA GLN A 62 -9.10 -10.24 23.91
C GLN A 62 -7.64 -10.61 24.17
N ASN A 63 -7.18 -10.42 25.39
CA ASN A 63 -5.88 -10.85 25.86
C ASN A 63 -6.04 -11.92 26.94
N ARG A 64 -5.01 -12.71 27.18
CA ARG A 64 -4.98 -13.72 28.26
C ARG A 64 -4.81 -13.10 29.65
N ILE A 65 -4.38 -11.85 29.72
CA ILE A 65 -4.23 -11.07 30.94
C ILE A 65 -5.13 -9.84 30.87
N ILE A 66 -5.50 -9.30 32.03
CA ILE A 66 -6.27 -8.04 32.08
C ILE A 66 -5.33 -6.90 31.73
N VAL A 67 -5.57 -6.29 30.58
CA VAL A 67 -4.86 -5.09 30.11
C VAL A 67 -5.76 -3.89 30.35
N LYS A 68 -5.27 -2.92 31.14
CA LYS A 68 -5.98 -1.64 31.33
C LYS A 68 -5.59 -0.69 30.21
N ALA A 69 -6.53 -0.39 29.34
CA ALA A 69 -6.36 0.58 28.26
C ALA A 69 -7.13 1.86 28.55
N ALA A 70 -6.60 2.98 28.12
CA ALA A 70 -7.31 4.26 28.17
C ALA A 70 -8.39 4.32 27.08
N ASP A 71 -9.51 4.96 27.38
CA ASP A 71 -10.52 5.30 26.40
C ASP A 71 -10.09 6.52 25.56
N HIS A 72 -10.77 6.80 24.47
CA HIS A 72 -10.37 7.60 23.31
C HIS A 72 -10.03 9.09 23.55
N ASP A 73 -10.14 9.62 24.74
CA ASP A 73 -10.11 11.07 25.01
C ASP A 73 -8.73 11.70 25.25
N PHE A 74 -7.65 10.91 25.17
CA PHE A 74 -6.30 11.43 25.35
C PHE A 74 -5.61 11.65 24.01
N GLN A 75 -4.93 12.80 23.86
CA GLN A 75 -4.10 13.04 22.69
C GLN A 75 -2.93 12.03 22.68
N PRO A 76 -2.70 11.31 21.57
CA PRO A 76 -1.61 10.34 21.51
C PRO A 76 -0.27 11.06 21.60
N GLU A 77 0.64 10.54 22.42
CA GLU A 77 2.02 11.06 22.53
C GLU A 77 2.76 10.95 21.20
N ALA A 78 2.49 9.92 20.45
CA ALA A 78 3.08 9.69 19.15
C ALA A 78 2.17 8.85 18.24
N LYS A 79 2.46 8.86 16.96
CA LYS A 79 1.83 7.99 15.97
C LYS A 79 2.84 7.51 14.95
N VAL A 80 2.62 6.32 14.43
CA VAL A 80 3.40 5.75 13.35
C VAL A 80 2.46 5.25 12.24
N THR A 81 2.86 5.45 10.99
CA THR A 81 2.06 5.00 9.84
C THR A 81 2.75 3.83 9.17
N PRO A 82 2.11 2.66 9.12
CA PRO A 82 2.61 1.52 8.36
C PRO A 82 2.31 1.69 6.87
N TYR A 83 3.26 1.26 6.05
CA TYR A 83 3.14 1.11 4.61
C TYR A 83 3.64 -0.27 4.22
N CYS A 84 2.92 -0.98 3.37
CA CYS A 84 3.29 -2.34 2.95
C CYS A 84 3.51 -2.43 1.45
N ILE A 85 4.57 -3.11 1.08
CA ILE A 85 4.79 -3.66 -0.24
C ILE A 85 4.70 -5.18 -0.09
N PHE A 86 3.62 -5.74 -0.63
CA PHE A 86 3.29 -7.15 -0.52
C PHE A 86 3.47 -7.85 -1.87
N LEU A 87 4.14 -8.99 -1.88
CA LEU A 87 4.32 -9.86 -3.03
C LEU A 87 3.27 -10.99 -2.94
N PRO A 88 2.09 -10.84 -3.57
CA PRO A 88 0.98 -11.78 -3.35
C PRO A 88 1.29 -13.21 -3.75
N ASP A 89 2.03 -13.37 -4.85
CA ASP A 89 2.32 -14.67 -5.44
C ASP A 89 3.47 -15.41 -4.71
N HIS A 90 4.19 -14.70 -3.84
CA HIS A 90 5.31 -15.22 -3.03
C HIS A 90 5.04 -15.18 -1.53
N HIS A 91 3.87 -14.68 -1.10
CA HIS A 91 3.50 -14.51 0.30
C HIS A 91 4.49 -13.71 1.15
N ARG A 92 5.29 -12.82 0.52
CA ARG A 92 6.31 -12.00 1.19
C ARG A 92 5.77 -10.59 1.41
N ALA A 93 6.09 -10.01 2.57
CA ALA A 93 5.68 -8.65 2.92
C ALA A 93 6.85 -7.82 3.42
N TYR A 94 6.93 -6.58 2.95
CA TYR A 94 7.90 -5.56 3.36
C TYR A 94 7.13 -4.42 4.00
N LEU A 95 7.29 -4.27 5.31
CA LEU A 95 6.62 -3.28 6.13
C LEU A 95 7.54 -2.11 6.43
N TYR A 96 7.14 -0.94 6.01
CA TYR A 96 7.81 0.32 6.30
C TYR A 96 6.99 1.11 7.30
N PHE A 97 7.61 1.53 8.38
CA PHE A 97 6.97 2.36 9.39
C PHE A 97 7.56 3.76 9.35
N THR A 98 6.72 4.79 9.44
CA THR A 98 7.20 6.17 9.49
C THR A 98 6.38 7.02 10.47
N GLN A 99 7.07 7.90 11.19
CA GLN A 99 6.44 8.97 11.98
C GLN A 99 6.31 10.26 11.15
N SER A 100 6.85 10.27 9.93
CA SER A 100 6.70 11.36 8.97
C SER A 100 5.40 11.24 8.16
N ARG A 101 5.38 11.80 6.96
CA ARG A 101 4.24 11.76 6.05
C ARG A 101 4.43 10.68 5.00
N VAL A 102 3.39 9.90 4.74
CA VAL A 102 3.34 9.04 3.55
C VAL A 102 3.08 9.95 2.35
N THR A 103 4.13 10.18 1.57
CA THR A 103 4.13 11.04 0.37
C THR A 103 4.56 10.23 -0.84
N SER A 104 4.43 10.81 -2.03
CA SER A 104 4.94 10.21 -3.27
C SER A 104 6.42 9.82 -3.17
N ASP A 105 7.24 10.67 -2.52
CA ASP A 105 8.67 10.40 -2.33
C ASP A 105 8.91 9.25 -1.34
N PHE A 106 8.15 9.19 -0.24
CA PHE A 106 8.21 8.06 0.70
C PHE A 106 7.89 6.74 0.00
N ILE A 107 6.79 6.71 -0.76
CA ILE A 107 6.34 5.52 -1.50
C ILE A 107 7.43 5.05 -2.47
N ALA A 108 8.02 5.98 -3.21
CA ALA A 108 9.08 5.70 -4.17
C ALA A 108 10.37 5.19 -3.50
N ASP A 109 10.77 5.79 -2.37
CA ASP A 109 11.94 5.37 -1.62
C ASP A 109 11.74 3.96 -1.03
N CYS A 110 10.54 3.65 -0.50
CA CYS A 110 10.20 2.29 -0.05
C CYS A 110 10.24 1.27 -1.20
N LEU A 111 9.76 1.64 -2.39
CA LEU A 111 9.80 0.75 -3.56
C LEU A 111 11.24 0.46 -4.00
N LEU A 112 12.11 1.46 -4.01
CA LEU A 112 13.53 1.30 -4.33
C LEU A 112 14.21 0.39 -3.31
N ASP A 113 14.03 0.62 -2.01
CA ASP A 113 14.59 -0.20 -0.94
C ASP A 113 14.07 -1.65 -1.03
N CYS A 114 12.79 -1.84 -1.22
CA CYS A 114 12.20 -3.17 -1.40
C CYS A 114 12.82 -3.89 -2.59
N TRP A 115 12.90 -3.23 -3.76
CA TRP A 115 13.50 -3.83 -4.94
C TRP A 115 14.96 -4.21 -4.72
N GLN A 116 15.74 -3.35 -4.09
CA GLN A 116 17.13 -3.64 -3.77
C GLN A 116 17.30 -4.91 -2.92
N GLN A 117 16.35 -5.16 -2.02
CA GLN A 117 16.36 -6.36 -1.17
C GLN A 117 15.94 -7.63 -1.92
N ILE A 118 15.00 -7.52 -2.89
CA ILE A 118 14.41 -8.69 -3.53
C ILE A 118 15.00 -9.03 -4.90
N GLN A 119 15.63 -8.08 -5.60
CA GLN A 119 16.12 -8.29 -6.96
C GLN A 119 17.02 -9.53 -7.15
N PRO A 120 17.85 -9.96 -6.17
CA PRO A 120 18.66 -11.18 -6.33
C PRO A 120 17.82 -12.45 -6.49
N ASP A 121 16.62 -12.47 -5.94
CA ASP A 121 15.69 -13.59 -6.04
C ASP A 121 14.91 -13.59 -7.38
N PHE A 122 14.93 -12.46 -8.10
CA PHE A 122 14.12 -12.22 -9.30
C PHE A 122 14.96 -11.69 -10.50
N PRO A 123 16.05 -12.37 -10.89
CA PRO A 123 16.97 -11.87 -11.91
C PRO A 123 16.33 -11.77 -13.31
N GLN A 124 15.25 -12.48 -13.58
CA GLN A 124 14.53 -12.48 -14.86
C GLN A 124 13.50 -11.37 -14.99
N VAL A 125 13.19 -10.65 -13.91
CA VAL A 125 12.12 -9.63 -13.90
C VAL A 125 12.53 -8.43 -14.74
N LYS A 126 11.63 -8.02 -15.63
CA LYS A 126 11.72 -6.85 -16.50
C LYS A 126 10.61 -5.84 -16.25
N THR A 127 9.55 -6.26 -15.54
CA THR A 127 8.39 -5.42 -15.27
C THR A 127 7.96 -5.56 -13.81
N LEU A 128 7.75 -4.43 -13.15
CA LEU A 128 7.06 -4.36 -11.85
C LEU A 128 5.61 -3.95 -12.07
N LEU A 129 4.66 -4.85 -11.79
CA LEU A 129 3.23 -4.54 -11.77
C LEU A 129 2.84 -4.04 -10.39
N LEU A 130 2.58 -2.74 -10.26
CA LEU A 130 2.21 -2.08 -9.01
C LEU A 130 0.69 -1.98 -8.89
N GLN A 131 0.11 -2.78 -8.01
CA GLN A 131 -1.31 -2.74 -7.67
C GLN A 131 -1.53 -1.89 -6.43
N GLN A 132 -2.39 -0.89 -6.53
CA GLN A 132 -2.63 0.05 -5.45
C GLN A 132 -4.01 0.71 -5.59
N ASP A 133 -4.44 1.40 -4.55
CA ASP A 133 -5.58 2.29 -4.65
C ASP A 133 -5.18 3.61 -5.34
N ASN A 134 -6.17 4.39 -5.74
CA ASN A 134 -5.95 5.68 -6.42
C ASN A 134 -5.95 6.82 -5.39
N GLY A 135 -5.07 6.72 -4.40
CA GLY A 135 -4.95 7.64 -3.27
C GLY A 135 -4.33 9.00 -3.62
N PRO A 136 -4.34 9.96 -2.69
CA PRO A 136 -3.90 11.34 -2.96
C PRO A 136 -2.41 11.46 -3.27
N GLU A 137 -1.57 10.54 -2.81
CA GLU A 137 -0.11 10.61 -2.98
C GLU A 137 0.44 9.67 -4.05
N ASN A 138 -0.39 8.74 -4.57
CA ASN A 138 0.02 7.71 -5.52
C ASN A 138 -0.84 7.62 -6.78
N HIS A 139 -1.85 8.50 -6.96
CA HIS A 139 -2.69 8.43 -8.17
C HIS A 139 -1.94 8.86 -9.44
N SER A 140 -2.35 8.34 -10.58
CA SER A 140 -1.67 8.53 -11.87
C SER A 140 -1.67 9.96 -12.44
N ARG A 141 -2.25 10.93 -11.73
CA ARG A 141 -2.19 12.36 -12.02
C ARG A 141 -1.40 13.15 -10.97
N ARG A 142 -0.86 12.47 -9.96
CA ARG A 142 0.02 13.07 -8.97
C ARG A 142 1.41 13.27 -9.58
N THR A 143 1.73 14.49 -9.94
CA THR A 143 2.93 14.81 -10.73
C THR A 143 4.22 14.32 -10.08
N GLN A 144 4.36 14.50 -8.75
CA GLN A 144 5.51 14.00 -8.00
C GLN A 144 5.62 12.48 -8.04
N PHE A 145 4.49 11.76 -7.88
CA PHE A 145 4.48 10.30 -7.96
C PHE A 145 4.91 9.82 -9.35
N MET A 146 4.32 10.40 -10.39
CA MET A 146 4.62 10.02 -11.77
C MET A 146 6.09 10.30 -12.14
N GLN A 147 6.65 11.43 -11.70
CA GLN A 147 8.08 11.70 -11.88
C GLN A 147 8.94 10.64 -11.18
N ARG A 148 8.61 10.29 -9.95
CA ARG A 148 9.34 9.25 -9.20
C ARG A 148 9.26 7.90 -9.88
N MET A 149 8.12 7.52 -10.46
CA MET A 149 7.98 6.26 -11.21
C MET A 149 8.82 6.26 -12.49
N VAL A 150 8.93 7.39 -13.20
CA VAL A 150 9.87 7.53 -14.33
C VAL A 150 11.31 7.35 -13.87
N HIS A 151 11.72 8.02 -12.79
CA HIS A 151 13.08 7.87 -12.24
C HIS A 151 13.37 6.43 -11.82
N ILE A 152 12.40 5.73 -11.24
CA ILE A 152 12.57 4.32 -10.86
C ILE A 152 12.71 3.45 -12.10
N ALA A 153 11.87 3.65 -13.12
CA ALA A 153 11.96 2.91 -14.37
C ALA A 153 13.34 3.06 -15.01
N ASP A 154 13.84 4.29 -15.11
CA ASP A 154 15.13 4.60 -15.73
C ASP A 154 16.30 4.08 -14.88
N HIS A 155 16.25 4.26 -13.56
CA HIS A 155 17.32 3.83 -12.64
C HIS A 155 17.45 2.30 -12.59
N LEU A 156 16.33 1.60 -12.51
CA LEU A 156 16.31 0.14 -12.39
C LEU A 156 16.35 -0.58 -13.76
N GLN A 157 16.17 0.16 -14.86
CA GLN A 157 15.99 -0.40 -16.22
C GLN A 157 14.84 -1.41 -16.26
N LEU A 158 13.76 -1.10 -15.54
CA LEU A 158 12.55 -1.91 -15.47
C LEU A 158 11.33 -1.13 -15.99
N THR A 159 10.43 -1.83 -16.63
CA THR A 159 9.10 -1.29 -16.93
C THR A 159 8.28 -1.22 -15.63
N ILE A 160 7.66 -0.07 -15.38
CA ILE A 160 6.70 0.10 -14.28
C ILE A 160 5.29 0.10 -14.87
N GLN A 161 4.49 -0.86 -14.45
CA GLN A 161 3.08 -0.95 -14.82
C GLN A 161 2.20 -0.62 -13.63
N LEU A 162 1.51 0.52 -13.68
CA LEU A 162 0.57 0.93 -12.65
C LEU A 162 -0.81 0.35 -12.95
N ALA A 163 -1.40 -0.32 -11.97
CA ALA A 163 -2.75 -0.86 -12.05
C ALA A 163 -3.53 -0.51 -10.77
N TYR A 164 -4.55 0.33 -10.92
CA TYR A 164 -5.31 0.86 -9.79
C TYR A 164 -6.64 0.15 -9.61
N TYR A 165 -7.00 -0.07 -8.35
CA TYR A 165 -8.35 -0.52 -8.01
C TYR A 165 -9.35 0.63 -8.16
N PRO A 166 -10.63 0.33 -8.49
CA PRO A 166 -11.66 1.36 -8.58
C PRO A 166 -11.93 1.97 -7.20
N PRO A 167 -12.39 3.24 -7.15
CA PRO A 167 -12.75 3.90 -5.90
C PRO A 167 -13.72 3.08 -5.07
N TYR A 168 -13.56 3.11 -3.75
CA TYR A 168 -14.35 2.34 -2.76
C TYR A 168 -14.19 0.82 -2.83
N HIS A 169 -13.18 0.32 -3.56
CA HIS A 169 -12.96 -1.11 -3.76
C HIS A 169 -11.56 -1.56 -3.31
N SER A 170 -10.89 -0.82 -2.43
CA SER A 170 -9.55 -1.15 -1.88
C SER A 170 -9.50 -2.56 -1.29
N LYS A 171 -10.60 -3.07 -0.73
CA LYS A 171 -10.69 -4.43 -0.17
C LYS A 171 -10.28 -5.56 -1.13
N TYR A 172 -10.26 -5.30 -2.43
CA TYR A 172 -9.78 -6.25 -3.43
C TYR A 172 -8.27 -6.19 -3.64
N ASN A 173 -7.60 -5.17 -3.09
CA ASN A 173 -6.15 -5.11 -3.07
C ASN A 173 -5.61 -6.21 -2.14
N PRO A 174 -4.73 -7.13 -2.60
CA PRO A 174 -4.25 -8.25 -1.80
C PRO A 174 -3.65 -7.87 -0.45
N VAL A 175 -3.00 -6.73 -0.35
CA VAL A 175 -2.39 -6.21 0.89
C VAL A 175 -3.42 -5.99 2.01
N GLU A 176 -4.69 -5.79 1.68
CA GLU A 176 -5.75 -5.61 2.69
C GLU A 176 -5.96 -6.86 3.56
N ARG A 177 -5.76 -8.05 2.99
CA ARG A 177 -5.80 -9.30 3.76
C ARG A 177 -4.62 -9.39 4.73
N PHE A 178 -3.47 -8.92 4.30
CA PHE A 178 -2.29 -8.85 5.15
C PHE A 178 -2.50 -7.86 6.31
N TRP A 179 -3.11 -6.69 6.05
CA TRP A 179 -3.49 -5.73 7.09
C TRP A 179 -4.46 -6.33 8.11
N GLY A 180 -5.46 -7.08 7.67
CA GLY A 180 -6.40 -7.77 8.56
C GLY A 180 -5.68 -8.76 9.48
N HIS A 181 -4.67 -9.47 8.97
CA HIS A 181 -3.88 -10.41 9.77
C HIS A 181 -2.98 -9.70 10.78
N LEU A 182 -2.34 -8.59 10.39
CA LEU A 182 -1.56 -7.76 11.30
C LEU A 182 -2.43 -7.18 12.43
N GLU A 183 -3.66 -6.71 12.12
CA GLU A 183 -4.61 -6.25 13.13
C GLU A 183 -4.96 -7.35 14.14
N GLN A 184 -5.21 -8.56 13.66
CA GLN A 184 -5.49 -9.68 14.55
C GLN A 184 -4.29 -10.06 15.42
N HIS A 185 -3.07 -9.91 14.90
CA HIS A 185 -1.85 -10.28 15.61
C HIS A 185 -1.55 -9.38 16.81
N TRP A 186 -1.81 -8.07 16.71
CA TRP A 186 -1.61 -7.12 17.82
C TRP A 186 -2.90 -6.76 18.57
N ASN A 187 -4.00 -7.44 18.25
CA ASN A 187 -5.29 -7.22 18.90
C ASN A 187 -5.26 -7.70 20.34
N GLY A 188 -5.84 -6.93 21.26
CA GLY A 188 -5.84 -7.22 22.70
C GLY A 188 -4.60 -6.75 23.46
N ASP A 189 -3.53 -6.34 22.78
CA ASP A 189 -2.31 -5.83 23.39
C ASP A 189 -2.24 -4.29 23.32
N LEU A 190 -1.37 -3.71 24.15
CA LEU A 190 -1.06 -2.28 24.13
C LEU A 190 0.14 -2.03 23.22
N LEU A 191 -0.04 -1.10 22.29
CA LEU A 191 1.05 -0.59 21.47
C LEU A 191 1.61 0.69 22.13
N ASP A 192 2.22 0.53 23.30
CA ASP A 192 2.64 1.60 24.21
C ASP A 192 3.90 2.33 23.76
N SER A 193 4.70 1.71 22.89
CA SER A 193 5.93 2.29 22.36
C SER A 193 6.12 1.94 20.89
N LEU A 194 6.96 2.72 20.20
CA LEU A 194 7.35 2.42 18.81
C LEU A 194 8.03 1.04 18.71
N ASP A 195 8.88 0.72 19.66
CA ASP A 195 9.56 -0.57 19.72
C ASP A 195 8.57 -1.74 19.84
N THR A 196 7.54 -1.59 20.67
CA THR A 196 6.45 -2.58 20.80
C THR A 196 5.73 -2.77 19.48
N VAL A 197 5.37 -1.69 18.75
CA VAL A 197 4.73 -1.77 17.42
C VAL A 197 5.61 -2.55 16.44
N LEU A 198 6.89 -2.22 16.38
CA LEU A 198 7.83 -2.87 15.44
C LEU A 198 8.03 -4.36 15.79
N ARG A 199 8.20 -4.70 17.07
CA ARG A 199 8.36 -6.10 17.52
C ARG A 199 7.13 -6.94 17.22
N PHE A 200 5.92 -6.43 17.45
CA PHE A 200 4.71 -7.14 17.04
C PHE A 200 4.65 -7.35 15.54
N ALA A 201 4.99 -6.34 14.74
CA ALA A 201 5.04 -6.50 13.30
C ALA A 201 6.08 -7.56 12.87
N GLN A 202 7.26 -7.57 13.49
CA GLN A 202 8.32 -8.54 13.21
C GLN A 202 7.96 -9.98 13.63
N SER A 203 7.23 -10.14 14.74
CA SER A 203 6.85 -11.46 15.26
C SER A 203 5.65 -12.09 14.52
N MET A 204 4.92 -11.30 13.74
CA MET A 204 3.82 -11.81 12.94
C MET A 204 4.32 -12.82 11.89
N THR A 205 3.47 -13.79 11.56
CA THR A 205 3.73 -14.70 10.43
C THR A 205 2.59 -14.67 9.43
N TRP A 206 2.94 -14.64 8.15
CA TRP A 206 2.02 -14.79 7.03
C TRP A 206 2.49 -15.96 6.18
N HIS A 207 1.67 -17.02 6.05
CA HIS A 207 2.08 -18.26 5.39
C HIS A 207 3.46 -18.76 5.86
N GLN A 208 3.68 -18.77 7.18
CA GLN A 208 4.92 -19.19 7.85
C GLN A 208 6.15 -18.28 7.57
N GLN A 209 5.96 -17.14 6.94
CA GLN A 209 7.02 -16.16 6.71
C GLN A 209 6.83 -14.93 7.59
N HIS A 210 7.90 -14.43 8.16
CA HIS A 210 7.89 -13.14 8.86
C HIS A 210 7.99 -12.00 7.84
N PRO A 211 7.29 -10.87 8.04
CA PRO A 211 7.53 -9.69 7.24
C PRO A 211 8.90 -9.09 7.52
N VAL A 212 9.49 -8.49 6.51
CA VAL A 212 10.65 -7.62 6.70
C VAL A 212 10.15 -6.28 7.19
N VAL A 213 10.62 -5.83 8.36
CA VAL A 213 10.15 -4.61 9.02
C VAL A 213 11.25 -3.56 9.05
N THR A 214 10.98 -2.40 8.48
CA THR A 214 11.93 -1.28 8.39
C THR A 214 11.31 -0.02 8.99
N MET A 215 12.03 0.65 9.90
CA MET A 215 11.68 1.98 10.38
C MET A 215 12.36 3.04 9.51
N VAL A 216 11.56 3.90 8.88
CA VAL A 216 12.03 4.98 8.02
C VAL A 216 12.08 6.27 8.82
N HIS A 217 13.28 6.74 9.12
CA HIS A 217 13.53 7.95 9.90
C HIS A 217 13.55 9.23 9.07
N LYS A 218 13.67 9.12 7.74
CA LYS A 218 13.69 10.25 6.82
C LYS A 218 12.41 11.07 6.93
N LEU A 219 12.55 12.39 6.96
CA LEU A 219 11.43 13.32 6.96
C LEU A 219 10.96 13.60 5.53
N TYR A 220 9.64 13.54 5.32
CA TYR A 220 9.01 13.79 4.03
C TYR A 220 8.04 14.96 4.12
N HIS A 221 8.06 15.83 3.10
CA HIS A 221 7.25 17.03 3.03
C HIS A 221 6.07 16.83 2.06
N LYS A 222 4.88 17.23 2.49
CA LYS A 222 3.70 17.27 1.62
C LYS A 222 3.79 18.46 0.64
N GLY A 223 3.00 18.37 -0.43
CA GLY A 223 2.83 19.45 -1.39
C GLY A 223 3.91 19.55 -2.46
N VAL A 224 4.91 18.66 -2.46
CA VAL A 224 5.89 18.58 -3.55
C VAL A 224 5.15 18.23 -4.84
N LYS A 225 5.33 19.06 -5.87
CA LYS A 225 4.69 18.89 -7.19
C LYS A 225 5.56 19.46 -8.29
N LEU A 226 5.45 18.93 -9.49
CA LEU A 226 6.08 19.52 -10.67
C LEU A 226 5.27 20.69 -11.18
N SER A 227 5.97 21.62 -11.85
CA SER A 227 5.31 22.64 -12.67
C SER A 227 4.62 21.98 -13.88
N GLN A 228 3.63 22.66 -14.44
CA GLN A 228 2.95 22.18 -15.66
C GLN A 228 3.94 21.93 -16.81
N LYS A 229 4.92 22.84 -16.98
CA LYS A 229 5.97 22.72 -18.01
C LYS A 229 6.81 21.45 -17.80
N ALA A 230 7.25 21.18 -16.56
CA ALA A 230 8.03 19.97 -16.25
C ALA A 230 7.21 18.71 -16.44
N MET A 231 5.92 18.71 -16.08
CA MET A 231 5.04 17.56 -16.29
C MET A 231 4.76 17.28 -17.77
N ALA A 232 4.59 18.31 -18.58
CA ALA A 232 4.40 18.18 -20.03
C ALA A 232 5.60 17.48 -20.71
N LEU A 233 6.82 17.70 -20.20
CA LEU A 233 8.03 17.02 -20.69
C LEU A 233 8.07 15.53 -20.33
N LEU A 234 7.31 15.09 -19.32
CA LEU A 234 7.23 13.69 -18.92
C LEU A 234 6.04 12.95 -19.51
N GLU A 235 5.02 13.65 -20.00
CA GLU A 235 3.76 13.02 -20.43
C GLU A 235 3.97 12.00 -21.56
N HIS A 236 4.93 12.20 -22.44
CA HIS A 236 5.25 11.24 -23.52
C HIS A 236 5.84 9.91 -23.02
N ARG A 237 6.25 9.86 -21.71
CA ARG A 237 6.76 8.64 -21.06
C ARG A 237 5.64 7.74 -20.56
N PHE A 238 4.38 8.18 -20.59
CA PHE A 238 3.23 7.49 -20.04
C PHE A 238 2.36 6.90 -21.13
N GLU A 239 2.39 5.58 -21.26
CA GLU A 239 1.45 4.84 -22.11
C GLU A 239 0.19 4.58 -21.28
N ARG A 240 -0.84 5.39 -21.47
CA ARG A 240 -2.11 5.29 -20.75
C ARG A 240 -3.10 4.45 -21.54
N LEU A 241 -3.78 3.52 -20.87
CA LEU A 241 -4.80 2.69 -21.50
C LEU A 241 -6.01 3.55 -21.92
N PRO A 242 -6.41 3.59 -23.21
CA PRO A 242 -7.60 4.34 -23.66
C PRO A 242 -8.86 3.98 -22.86
N ASN A 243 -9.63 4.99 -22.48
CA ASN A 243 -10.82 4.94 -21.62
C ASN A 243 -10.57 4.54 -20.15
N LEU A 244 -9.34 4.20 -19.76
CA LEU A 244 -8.93 3.88 -18.39
C LEU A 244 -7.60 4.57 -18.02
N GLU A 245 -7.33 5.73 -18.58
CA GLU A 245 -6.05 6.46 -18.50
C GLU A 245 -5.61 6.76 -17.05
N LYS A 246 -6.60 6.84 -16.14
CA LYS A 246 -6.36 7.11 -14.72
C LYS A 246 -5.95 5.86 -13.92
N TYR A 247 -6.22 4.67 -14.49
CA TYR A 247 -6.15 3.41 -13.76
C TYR A 247 -5.07 2.47 -14.28
N PHE A 248 -4.67 2.63 -15.55
CA PHE A 248 -3.65 1.78 -16.15
C PHE A 248 -2.64 2.64 -16.90
N VAL A 249 -1.40 2.61 -16.42
CA VAL A 249 -0.30 3.38 -17.01
C VAL A 249 0.94 2.50 -17.08
N LEU A 250 1.57 2.47 -18.24
CA LEU A 250 2.84 1.82 -18.46
C LEU A 250 3.95 2.87 -18.63
N ILE A 251 5.07 2.66 -17.97
CA ILE A 251 6.26 3.53 -17.99
C ILE A 251 7.46 2.66 -18.35
N ARG A 252 8.00 2.83 -19.54
CA ARG A 252 9.20 2.09 -19.96
C ARG A 252 10.47 2.85 -19.56
N PRO A 253 11.56 2.15 -19.25
CA PRO A 253 12.85 2.81 -19.06
C PRO A 253 13.34 3.44 -20.38
N LEU A 254 14.14 4.49 -20.26
CA LEU A 254 14.94 4.95 -21.40
C LEU A 254 16.01 3.90 -21.68
N THR A 255 16.15 3.53 -22.95
CA THR A 255 17.29 2.70 -23.38
C THR A 255 18.56 3.53 -23.19
N PRO A 256 19.59 3.00 -22.50
CA PRO A 256 20.89 3.64 -22.53
C PRO A 256 21.39 3.71 -23.98
N ASP A 257 21.86 4.90 -24.40
CA ASP A 257 22.54 5.08 -25.71
C ASP A 257 23.85 4.28 -25.76
#